data_5b7daab6faa19756a44bbbd126529248
#
_entry.id   5b7daab6faa19756a44bbbd126529248
#
_cell.length_a   1.000
_cell.length_b   1.000
_cell.length_c   1.000
_cell.angle_alpha   90.00
_cell.angle_beta   90.00
_cell.angle_gamma   90.00
#
_symmetry.space_group_name_H-M   'P 1'
#
loop_
_entity.id
_entity.type
_entity.pdbx_description
1 polymer ?
#
loop_
_entity_poly.entity_id
_entity_poly.type
_entity_poly.pdbx_seq_one_letter_code
_entity_poly.pdbx_strand_id
1 'polypeptide(L)'
;MSNVQSLVSDRSEPEHDGLKQPSVPSHPPAPIIRHLGLVEFQPTCAAMRQFTTSRKHDTPDELWLLQHQPVYTAGLATRPQHLPRDSSIPLERTDRGGQITYHGPGQVVIYTLLNLARRNLKIRALVSLLEQAVIDTLAQYNVSAQTKSAAPGVYVNGAKIAALGLRVRSGGCYHGVALNVDMDLAPFLAIDPCGYPGLAVTQARDLGIKASADELGNGLTAKLTQLLAQHERNH
;
A
#
# COMPACT_ATOMS: atom_id res chain seq x y z
N MET A 1 -39.47 56.66 -59.62
CA MET A 1 -39.04 57.66 -58.62
C MET A 1 -39.59 57.19 -57.27
N SER A 2 -38.79 56.72 -56.39
CA SER A 2 -38.96 56.77 -54.92
C SER A 2 -37.97 55.84 -54.27
N ASN A 3 -37.09 56.43 -53.54
CA ASN A 3 -36.07 55.88 -52.66
C ASN A 3 -36.68 55.02 -51.54
N VAL A 4 -36.12 53.87 -51.30
CA VAL A 4 -36.31 53.19 -50.05
C VAL A 4 -34.91 52.90 -49.44
N GLN A 5 -34.61 53.62 -48.38
CA GLN A 5 -33.41 53.47 -47.57
C GLN A 5 -33.43 52.18 -46.76
N SER A 6 -32.31 51.46 -46.82
CA SER A 6 -31.91 50.27 -46.04
C SER A 6 -31.74 50.63 -44.57
N LEU A 7 -32.43 49.88 -43.67
CA LEU A 7 -32.17 49.80 -42.24
C LEU A 7 -31.26 48.60 -41.98
N VAL A 8 -29.98 48.87 -41.70
CA VAL A 8 -29.05 47.89 -41.19
C VAL A 8 -29.29 47.74 -39.69
N SER A 9 -29.82 46.61 -39.27
CA SER A 9 -29.92 46.22 -37.83
C SER A 9 -28.58 45.73 -37.35
N ASP A 10 -28.01 46.46 -36.44
CA ASP A 10 -26.87 46.09 -35.60
C ASP A 10 -27.31 44.94 -34.68
N ARG A 11 -26.77 43.73 -34.92
CA ARG A 11 -26.88 42.58 -34.01
C ARG A 11 -25.53 42.44 -33.32
N SER A 12 -25.40 43.05 -32.15
CA SER A 12 -24.36 42.71 -31.20
C SER A 12 -24.55 41.26 -30.71
N GLU A 13 -23.62 40.38 -31.09
CA GLU A 13 -23.51 39.05 -30.57
C GLU A 13 -23.15 39.10 -29.05
N PRO A 14 -23.78 38.26 -28.22
CA PRO A 14 -23.38 38.20 -26.81
C PRO A 14 -22.01 37.52 -26.70
N GLU A 15 -21.07 38.19 -26.04
CA GLU A 15 -19.79 37.63 -25.62
C GLU A 15 -20.04 36.33 -24.82
N HIS A 16 -19.60 35.24 -25.37
CA HIS A 16 -19.52 33.95 -24.61
C HIS A 16 -18.50 34.10 -23.50
N ASP A 17 -19.01 34.34 -22.31
CA ASP A 17 -18.24 34.21 -21.06
C ASP A 17 -17.69 32.78 -20.98
N GLY A 18 -16.40 32.66 -21.31
CA GLY A 18 -15.69 31.39 -21.30
C GLY A 18 -15.56 30.87 -19.87
N LEU A 19 -16.52 30.07 -19.43
CA LEU A 19 -16.39 29.24 -18.22
C LEU A 19 -15.11 28.41 -18.36
N LYS A 20 -14.04 28.87 -17.71
CA LYS A 20 -12.79 28.09 -17.54
C LYS A 20 -13.18 26.79 -16.91
N GLN A 21 -13.16 25.71 -17.67
CA GLN A 21 -13.27 24.37 -17.12
C GLN A 21 -12.16 24.21 -16.06
N PRO A 22 -12.48 23.67 -14.87
CA PRO A 22 -11.47 23.44 -13.86
C PRO A 22 -10.39 22.56 -14.48
N SER A 23 -9.15 23.04 -14.46
CA SER A 23 -7.99 22.29 -14.95
C SER A 23 -7.91 20.98 -14.16
N VAL A 24 -8.04 19.84 -14.85
CA VAL A 24 -7.78 18.53 -14.24
C VAL A 24 -6.34 18.56 -13.73
N PRO A 25 -6.09 18.31 -12.45
CA PRO A 25 -4.74 18.30 -11.93
C PRO A 25 -3.88 17.34 -12.75
N SER A 26 -2.68 17.77 -13.15
CA SER A 26 -1.76 16.98 -13.98
C SER A 26 -1.30 15.68 -13.29
N HIS A 27 -1.44 15.60 -11.96
CA HIS A 27 -1.09 14.44 -11.15
C HIS A 27 -2.20 14.11 -10.16
N PRO A 28 -2.40 12.83 -9.81
CA PRO A 28 -3.37 12.44 -8.80
C PRO A 28 -2.99 13.03 -7.43
N PRO A 29 -3.97 13.39 -6.58
CA PRO A 29 -3.70 13.92 -5.25
C PRO A 29 -2.97 12.89 -4.38
N ALA A 30 -2.23 13.38 -3.36
CA ALA A 30 -1.61 12.52 -2.37
C ALA A 30 -2.66 11.62 -1.70
N PRO A 31 -2.31 10.37 -1.36
CA PRO A 31 -3.22 9.48 -0.65
C PRO A 31 -3.60 10.04 0.72
N ILE A 32 -4.84 9.81 1.14
CA ILE A 32 -5.28 10.12 2.51
C ILE A 32 -4.67 9.08 3.45
N ILE A 33 -4.01 9.52 4.51
CA ILE A 33 -3.45 8.64 5.53
C ILE A 33 -4.50 8.39 6.61
N ARG A 34 -4.79 7.10 6.89
CA ARG A 34 -5.66 6.71 7.99
C ARG A 34 -4.88 5.89 9.01
N HIS A 35 -4.89 6.34 10.26
CA HIS A 35 -4.32 5.63 11.39
C HIS A 35 -5.42 4.82 12.07
N LEU A 36 -5.35 3.50 11.98
CA LEU A 36 -6.39 2.60 12.50
C LEU A 36 -6.01 1.97 13.86
N GLY A 37 -4.74 2.11 14.29
CA GLY A 37 -4.27 1.50 15.53
C GLY A 37 -4.20 -0.03 15.46
N LEU A 38 -4.43 -0.69 16.60
CA LEU A 38 -4.45 -2.15 16.70
C LEU A 38 -5.86 -2.68 16.38
N VAL A 39 -6.00 -3.42 15.29
CA VAL A 39 -7.31 -3.88 14.76
C VAL A 39 -7.32 -5.38 14.43
N GLU A 40 -8.49 -5.96 14.39
CA GLU A 40 -8.71 -7.33 13.92
C GLU A 40 -8.56 -7.42 12.40
N PHE A 41 -8.05 -8.56 11.92
CA PHE A 41 -7.79 -8.75 10.49
C PHE A 41 -9.08 -8.82 9.65
N GLN A 42 -10.05 -9.65 10.03
CA GLN A 42 -11.25 -9.92 9.24
C GLN A 42 -12.09 -8.68 8.95
N PRO A 43 -12.48 -7.85 9.94
CA PRO A 43 -13.23 -6.62 9.68
C PRO A 43 -12.45 -5.65 8.78
N THR A 44 -11.13 -5.54 9.01
CA THR A 44 -10.26 -4.65 8.22
C THR A 44 -10.14 -5.13 6.78
N CYS A 45 -9.98 -6.43 6.56
CA CYS A 45 -9.94 -7.03 5.22
C CYS A 45 -11.28 -6.84 4.47
N ALA A 46 -12.41 -7.01 5.16
CA ALA A 46 -13.73 -6.75 4.59
C ALA A 46 -13.89 -5.27 4.19
N ALA A 47 -13.46 -4.34 5.05
CA ALA A 47 -13.50 -2.91 4.77
C ALA A 47 -12.62 -2.52 3.57
N MET A 48 -11.40 -3.06 3.44
CA MET A 48 -10.54 -2.84 2.27
C MET A 48 -11.20 -3.31 0.97
N ARG A 49 -11.81 -4.51 0.99
CA ARG A 49 -12.52 -5.07 -0.17
C ARG A 49 -13.71 -4.19 -0.55
N GLN A 50 -14.51 -3.79 0.43
CA GLN A 50 -15.66 -2.90 0.21
C GLN A 50 -15.19 -1.57 -0.37
N PHE A 51 -14.21 -0.91 0.23
CA PHE A 51 -13.64 0.34 -0.28
C PHE A 51 -13.18 0.20 -1.75
N THR A 52 -12.46 -0.89 -2.06
CA THR A 52 -11.93 -1.10 -3.41
C THR A 52 -13.03 -1.40 -4.43
N THR A 53 -14.07 -2.16 -4.06
CA THR A 53 -15.15 -2.54 -4.98
C THR A 53 -16.21 -1.45 -5.16
N SER A 54 -16.43 -0.60 -4.15
CA SER A 54 -17.37 0.53 -4.23
C SER A 54 -16.74 1.82 -4.76
N ARG A 55 -15.44 1.80 -5.06
CA ARG A 55 -14.66 2.94 -5.53
C ARG A 55 -15.25 3.53 -6.81
N LYS A 56 -15.42 4.85 -6.84
CA LYS A 56 -15.80 5.65 -8.01
C LYS A 56 -14.55 6.27 -8.63
N HIS A 57 -14.72 6.93 -9.78
CA HIS A 57 -13.62 7.60 -10.48
C HIS A 57 -12.93 8.66 -9.62
N ASP A 58 -13.68 9.39 -8.82
CA ASP A 58 -13.23 10.48 -7.94
C ASP A 58 -12.88 10.04 -6.50
N THR A 59 -13.10 8.76 -6.15
CA THR A 59 -12.77 8.25 -4.82
C THR A 59 -11.28 8.45 -4.54
N PRO A 60 -10.89 9.17 -3.46
CA PRO A 60 -9.50 9.36 -3.10
C PRO A 60 -8.77 8.03 -2.88
N ASP A 61 -7.46 8.05 -3.07
CA ASP A 61 -6.61 6.95 -2.65
C ASP A 61 -6.32 7.04 -1.16
N GLU A 62 -6.13 5.90 -0.51
CA GLU A 62 -5.86 5.85 0.92
C GLU A 62 -4.67 4.94 1.23
N LEU A 63 -3.92 5.29 2.28
CA LEU A 63 -2.95 4.43 2.95
C LEU A 63 -3.45 4.21 4.38
N TRP A 64 -3.66 2.97 4.75
CA TRP A 64 -4.10 2.61 6.09
C TRP A 64 -2.92 2.09 6.90
N LEU A 65 -2.48 2.87 7.88
CA LEU A 65 -1.43 2.52 8.83
C LEU A 65 -2.07 1.89 10.07
N LEU A 66 -1.64 0.67 10.41
CA LEU A 66 -2.24 -0.11 11.47
C LEU A 66 -1.28 -1.20 12.00
N GLN A 67 -1.72 -1.89 13.05
CA GLN A 67 -1.22 -3.15 13.54
C GLN A 67 -2.39 -4.14 13.63
N HIS A 68 -2.12 -5.44 13.59
CA HIS A 68 -3.14 -6.46 13.80
C HIS A 68 -3.01 -7.18 15.14
N GLN A 69 -4.13 -7.66 15.68
CA GLN A 69 -4.14 -8.72 16.67
C GLN A 69 -3.45 -9.96 16.07
N PRO A 70 -2.90 -10.87 16.91
CA PRO A 70 -2.20 -12.05 16.43
C PRO A 70 -3.04 -12.86 15.43
N VAL A 71 -2.54 -13.04 14.21
CA VAL A 71 -3.23 -13.76 13.14
C VAL A 71 -2.24 -14.31 12.11
N TYR A 72 -2.44 -15.55 11.67
CA TYR A 72 -1.86 -16.05 10.43
C TYR A 72 -2.75 -15.70 9.25
N THR A 73 -2.16 -15.25 8.16
CA THR A 73 -2.89 -15.00 6.91
C THR A 73 -2.34 -15.87 5.78
N ALA A 74 -3.21 -16.70 5.20
CA ALA A 74 -2.87 -17.57 4.08
C ALA A 74 -3.25 -16.89 2.76
N GLY A 75 -2.26 -16.47 1.97
CA GLY A 75 -2.46 -15.89 0.65
C GLY A 75 -2.76 -16.94 -0.42
N LEU A 76 -3.00 -16.50 -1.66
CA LEU A 76 -3.43 -17.36 -2.78
C LEU A 76 -2.42 -18.47 -3.15
N ALA A 77 -1.13 -18.27 -2.88
CA ALA A 77 -0.09 -19.25 -3.18
C ALA A 77 0.21 -20.21 -2.00
N THR A 78 -0.55 -20.10 -0.89
CA THR A 78 -0.32 -20.94 0.30
C THR A 78 -0.63 -22.40 0.00
N ARG A 79 0.33 -23.27 0.29
CA ARG A 79 0.19 -24.73 0.17
C ARG A 79 -0.10 -25.34 1.53
N PRO A 80 -0.82 -26.49 1.62
CA PRO A 80 -1.19 -27.11 2.89
C PRO A 80 0.00 -27.40 3.82
N GLN A 81 1.15 -27.80 3.27
CA GLN A 81 2.35 -28.12 4.04
C GLN A 81 2.98 -26.92 4.76
N HIS A 82 2.63 -25.68 4.39
CA HIS A 82 3.16 -24.46 5.00
C HIS A 82 2.24 -23.90 6.10
N LEU A 83 1.05 -24.50 6.31
CA LEU A 83 0.13 -24.10 7.36
C LEU A 83 0.68 -24.51 8.74
N PRO A 84 0.41 -23.74 9.80
CA PRO A 84 0.80 -24.11 11.15
C PRO A 84 0.09 -25.41 11.54
N ARG A 85 0.84 -26.37 12.11
CA ARG A 85 0.30 -27.69 12.46
C ARG A 85 -0.52 -27.67 13.74
N ASP A 86 -0.13 -26.82 14.68
CA ASP A 86 -0.80 -26.60 15.95
C ASP A 86 -0.56 -25.17 16.38
N SER A 87 -1.64 -24.39 16.55
CA SER A 87 -1.54 -22.99 16.94
C SER A 87 -2.86 -22.51 17.53
N SER A 88 -2.77 -21.81 18.66
CA SER A 88 -3.88 -21.04 19.22
C SER A 88 -4.13 -19.73 18.46
N ILE A 89 -3.21 -19.33 17.56
CA ILE A 89 -3.33 -18.12 16.75
C ILE A 89 -4.30 -18.40 15.59
N PRO A 90 -5.32 -17.55 15.38
CA PRO A 90 -6.26 -17.71 14.29
C PRO A 90 -5.59 -17.76 12.92
N LEU A 91 -6.11 -18.59 12.01
CA LEU A 91 -5.67 -18.69 10.62
C LEU A 91 -6.78 -18.17 9.70
N GLU A 92 -6.47 -17.11 8.95
CA GLU A 92 -7.39 -16.46 8.03
C GLU A 92 -6.96 -16.64 6.57
N ARG A 93 -7.90 -17.07 5.70
CA ARG A 93 -7.65 -17.12 4.26
C ARG A 93 -7.93 -15.77 3.61
N THR A 94 -7.00 -15.35 2.76
CA THR A 94 -7.09 -14.04 2.09
C THR A 94 -6.75 -14.16 0.62
N ASP A 95 -7.17 -13.17 -0.16
CA ASP A 95 -6.93 -13.09 -1.60
C ASP A 95 -5.69 -12.27 -1.99
N ARG A 96 -4.84 -11.85 -1.02
CA ARG A 96 -3.54 -11.27 -1.35
C ARG A 96 -2.64 -12.27 -2.06
N GLY A 97 -1.73 -11.76 -2.85
CA GLY A 97 -0.64 -12.57 -3.39
C GLY A 97 0.28 -13.12 -2.29
N GLY A 98 1.10 -14.08 -2.67
CA GLY A 98 2.07 -14.71 -1.77
C GLY A 98 1.48 -15.85 -0.94
N GLN A 99 2.30 -16.35 -0.01
CA GLN A 99 2.01 -17.51 0.82
C GLN A 99 1.57 -17.09 2.22
N ILE A 100 1.69 -18.01 3.20
CA ILE A 100 1.36 -17.73 4.59
C ILE A 100 2.32 -16.71 5.19
N THR A 101 1.82 -15.88 6.09
CA THR A 101 2.59 -14.99 6.96
C THR A 101 1.89 -14.84 8.31
N TYR A 102 2.56 -14.18 9.24
CA TYR A 102 2.04 -13.83 10.56
C TYR A 102 1.95 -12.31 10.69
N HIS A 103 0.90 -11.85 11.37
CA HIS A 103 0.74 -10.47 11.83
C HIS A 103 0.48 -10.48 13.34
N GLY A 104 1.00 -9.48 14.04
CA GLY A 104 0.80 -9.30 15.47
C GLY A 104 1.18 -7.90 15.95
N PRO A 105 0.89 -7.56 17.23
CA PRO A 105 1.31 -6.31 17.83
C PRO A 105 2.82 -6.08 17.69
N GLY A 106 3.22 -4.85 17.44
CA GLY A 106 4.62 -4.51 17.17
C GLY A 106 5.05 -4.68 15.72
N GLN A 107 4.14 -5.11 14.82
CA GLN A 107 4.36 -5.10 13.38
C GLN A 107 3.59 -3.94 12.74
N VAL A 108 4.27 -3.06 12.04
CA VAL A 108 3.64 -2.00 11.24
C VAL A 108 3.09 -2.60 9.95
N VAL A 109 1.81 -2.36 9.68
CA VAL A 109 1.17 -2.73 8.42
C VAL A 109 0.69 -1.46 7.71
N ILE A 110 1.02 -1.32 6.43
CA ILE A 110 0.46 -0.28 5.56
C ILE A 110 -0.32 -0.95 4.44
N TYR A 111 -1.63 -0.75 4.42
CA TYR A 111 -2.47 -1.14 3.30
C TYR A 111 -2.57 -0.01 2.28
N THR A 112 -2.43 -0.35 1.00
CA THR A 112 -2.40 0.58 -0.12
C THR A 112 -3.68 0.47 -0.93
N LEU A 113 -4.63 1.36 -0.69
CA LEU A 113 -5.90 1.40 -1.40
C LEU A 113 -5.81 2.44 -2.53
N LEU A 114 -5.09 2.09 -3.59
CA LEU A 114 -4.73 2.99 -4.68
C LEU A 114 -5.48 2.64 -5.97
N ASN A 115 -5.85 3.65 -6.75
CA ASN A 115 -6.27 3.47 -8.13
C ASN A 115 -5.03 3.45 -9.03
N LEU A 116 -4.64 2.26 -9.46
CA LEU A 116 -3.41 2.05 -10.23
C LEU A 116 -3.47 2.71 -11.62
N ALA A 117 -4.64 2.68 -12.26
CA ALA A 117 -4.83 3.29 -13.57
C ALA A 117 -4.66 4.82 -13.51
N ARG A 118 -5.30 5.48 -12.54
CA ARG A 118 -5.20 6.92 -12.32
C ARG A 118 -3.75 7.37 -12.05
N ARG A 119 -2.95 6.53 -11.37
CA ARG A 119 -1.54 6.79 -11.05
C ARG A 119 -0.56 6.34 -12.13
N ASN A 120 -1.06 5.83 -13.26
CA ASN A 120 -0.21 5.19 -14.28
C ASN A 120 0.80 4.21 -13.67
N LEU A 121 0.37 3.45 -12.65
CA LEU A 121 1.23 2.62 -11.82
C LEU A 121 0.95 1.13 -12.07
N LYS A 122 1.95 0.41 -12.54
CA LYS A 122 1.89 -1.05 -12.69
C LYS A 122 2.15 -1.73 -11.35
N ILE A 123 1.53 -2.89 -11.11
CA ILE A 123 1.66 -3.62 -9.83
C ILE A 123 3.13 -3.95 -9.47
N ARG A 124 3.98 -4.27 -10.44
CA ARG A 124 5.40 -4.52 -10.19
C ARG A 124 6.12 -3.26 -9.72
N ALA A 125 5.80 -2.11 -10.30
CA ALA A 125 6.35 -0.84 -9.86
C ALA A 125 5.90 -0.50 -8.43
N LEU A 126 4.63 -0.74 -8.07
CA LEU A 126 4.16 -0.58 -6.70
C LEU A 126 4.91 -1.47 -5.71
N VAL A 127 5.17 -2.75 -6.06
CA VAL A 127 6.01 -3.63 -5.23
C VAL A 127 7.39 -3.01 -5.00
N SER A 128 8.05 -2.53 -6.06
CA SER A 128 9.37 -1.89 -5.94
C SER A 128 9.32 -0.60 -5.09
N LEU A 129 8.26 0.20 -5.21
CA LEU A 129 8.09 1.41 -4.38
C LEU A 129 7.89 1.06 -2.89
N LEU A 130 7.15 0.00 -2.59
CA LEU A 130 6.96 -0.49 -1.22
C LEU A 130 8.27 -1.01 -0.62
N GLU A 131 9.03 -1.79 -1.39
CA GLU A 131 10.34 -2.29 -0.98
C GLU A 131 11.32 -1.13 -0.74
N GLN A 132 11.37 -0.17 -1.69
CA GLN A 132 12.23 1.00 -1.56
C GLN A 132 11.84 1.89 -0.37
N ALA A 133 10.54 2.07 -0.10
CA ALA A 133 10.08 2.83 1.06
C ALA A 133 10.58 2.20 2.38
N VAL A 134 10.56 0.87 2.49
CA VAL A 134 11.11 0.18 3.67
C VAL A 134 12.62 0.36 3.75
N ILE A 135 13.35 0.19 2.64
CA ILE A 135 14.81 0.36 2.59
C ILE A 135 15.19 1.78 3.01
N ASP A 136 14.54 2.80 2.44
CA ASP A 136 14.80 4.21 2.77
C ASP A 136 14.47 4.55 4.22
N THR A 137 13.43 3.92 4.77
CA THR A 137 13.06 4.10 6.19
C THR A 137 14.14 3.52 7.10
N LEU A 138 14.60 2.30 6.83
CA LEU A 138 15.65 1.64 7.62
C LEU A 138 17.00 2.36 7.48
N ALA A 139 17.30 2.93 6.32
CA ALA A 139 18.53 3.69 6.07
C ALA A 139 18.63 4.94 6.97
N GLN A 140 17.52 5.55 7.38
CA GLN A 140 17.50 6.65 8.35
C GLN A 140 18.06 6.26 9.72
N TYR A 141 18.07 4.97 10.03
CA TYR A 141 18.62 4.38 11.25
C TYR A 141 19.96 3.68 11.00
N ASN A 142 20.65 3.97 9.88
CA ASN A 142 21.92 3.36 9.48
C ASN A 142 21.84 1.84 9.28
N VAL A 143 20.67 1.29 8.98
CA VAL A 143 20.49 -0.14 8.67
C VAL A 143 20.43 -0.31 7.16
N SER A 144 21.41 -1.07 6.62
CA SER A 144 21.43 -1.44 5.21
C SER A 144 20.50 -2.63 4.96
N ALA A 145 19.54 -2.44 4.06
CA ALA A 145 18.57 -3.45 3.69
C ALA A 145 18.54 -3.64 2.17
N GLN A 146 18.10 -4.81 1.71
CA GLN A 146 18.07 -5.16 0.30
C GLN A 146 16.85 -6.00 -0.06
N THR A 147 16.53 -6.05 -1.34
CA THR A 147 15.52 -6.96 -1.92
C THR A 147 16.16 -8.27 -2.40
N LYS A 148 15.32 -9.26 -2.66
CA LYS A 148 15.73 -10.51 -3.34
C LYS A 148 14.83 -10.75 -4.56
N SER A 149 15.40 -10.99 -5.73
CA SER A 149 14.66 -11.10 -7.00
C SER A 149 13.59 -12.19 -7.03
N ALA A 150 13.82 -13.33 -6.37
CA ALA A 150 12.91 -14.48 -6.36
C ALA A 150 11.96 -14.51 -5.15
N ALA A 151 12.13 -13.63 -4.17
CA ALA A 151 11.39 -13.64 -2.91
C ALA A 151 11.02 -12.21 -2.48
N PRO A 152 9.92 -11.63 -3.01
CA PRO A 152 9.51 -10.27 -2.68
C PRO A 152 9.51 -10.02 -1.17
N GLY A 153 10.06 -8.85 -0.77
CA GLY A 153 10.25 -8.46 0.62
C GLY A 153 11.58 -7.76 0.82
N VAL A 154 11.79 -7.25 2.03
CA VAL A 154 13.02 -6.57 2.40
C VAL A 154 13.79 -7.40 3.41
N TYR A 155 15.11 -7.44 3.24
CA TYR A 155 16.00 -8.30 4.00
C TYR A 155 17.18 -7.52 4.58
N VAL A 156 17.57 -7.86 5.79
CA VAL A 156 18.79 -7.37 6.46
C VAL A 156 19.61 -8.61 6.86
N ASN A 157 20.87 -8.65 6.46
CA ASN A 157 21.78 -9.78 6.73
C ASN A 157 21.18 -11.15 6.35
N GLY A 158 20.37 -11.19 5.29
CA GLY A 158 19.74 -12.42 4.82
C GLY A 158 18.40 -12.77 5.48
N ALA A 159 18.07 -12.20 6.65
CA ALA A 159 16.80 -12.36 7.35
C ALA A 159 15.74 -11.36 6.84
N LYS A 160 14.50 -11.83 6.72
CA LYS A 160 13.38 -10.99 6.24
C LYS A 160 12.89 -10.07 7.37
N ILE A 161 12.88 -8.75 7.11
CA ILE A 161 12.34 -7.74 8.01
C ILE A 161 10.97 -7.23 7.58
N ALA A 162 10.69 -7.23 6.27
CA ALA A 162 9.37 -6.83 5.76
C ALA A 162 8.84 -7.79 4.69
N ALA A 163 7.56 -8.08 4.76
CA ALA A 163 6.81 -8.91 3.83
C ALA A 163 5.83 -8.06 3.02
N LEU A 164 5.58 -8.45 1.77
CA LEU A 164 4.66 -7.78 0.88
C LEU A 164 3.64 -8.76 0.31
N GLY A 165 2.42 -8.30 0.18
CA GLY A 165 1.35 -9.02 -0.49
C GLY A 165 0.30 -8.04 -0.97
N LEU A 166 -0.06 -8.09 -2.25
CA LEU A 166 -1.01 -7.17 -2.88
C LEU A 166 -2.12 -7.96 -3.58
N ARG A 167 -3.25 -7.30 -3.76
CA ARG A 167 -4.33 -7.75 -4.65
C ARG A 167 -4.74 -6.61 -5.54
N VAL A 168 -4.96 -6.91 -6.81
CA VAL A 168 -5.57 -5.97 -7.78
C VAL A 168 -6.97 -6.46 -8.11
N ARG A 169 -7.94 -5.54 -8.05
CA ARG A 169 -9.33 -5.79 -8.44
C ARG A 169 -9.93 -4.51 -8.98
N SER A 170 -10.61 -4.58 -10.14
CA SER A 170 -11.31 -3.43 -10.74
C SER A 170 -10.44 -2.17 -10.88
N GLY A 171 -9.15 -2.34 -11.24
CA GLY A 171 -8.20 -1.22 -11.39
C GLY A 171 -7.65 -0.64 -10.08
N GLY A 172 -8.18 -1.04 -8.94
CA GLY A 172 -7.67 -0.69 -7.61
C GLY A 172 -6.79 -1.79 -7.02
N CYS A 173 -5.87 -1.42 -6.13
CA CYS A 173 -5.13 -2.38 -5.31
C CYS A 173 -5.49 -2.24 -3.83
N TYR A 174 -5.25 -3.30 -3.08
CA TYR A 174 -5.35 -3.36 -1.62
C TYR A 174 -4.39 -4.40 -1.04
N HIS A 175 -4.36 -4.54 0.30
CA HIS A 175 -3.24 -5.08 1.05
C HIS A 175 -1.98 -4.21 0.87
N GLY A 176 -0.78 -4.69 1.15
CA GLY A 176 0.40 -3.83 1.11
C GLY A 176 1.65 -4.47 1.70
N VAL A 177 2.27 -3.78 2.65
CA VAL A 177 3.54 -4.16 3.29
C VAL A 177 3.37 -4.29 4.80
N ALA A 178 4.10 -5.25 5.39
CA ALA A 178 4.21 -5.45 6.83
C ALA A 178 5.70 -5.39 7.22
N LEU A 179 6.07 -4.47 8.12
CA LEU A 179 7.41 -4.27 8.65
C LEU A 179 7.46 -4.73 10.11
N ASN A 180 8.34 -5.67 10.42
CA ASN A 180 8.57 -6.14 11.79
C ASN A 180 9.35 -5.07 12.57
N VAL A 181 8.80 -4.55 13.66
CA VAL A 181 9.43 -3.50 14.47
C VAL A 181 9.86 -4.01 15.84
N ASP A 182 8.92 -4.37 16.70
CA ASP A 182 9.14 -4.86 18.05
C ASP A 182 8.00 -5.82 18.43
N MET A 183 8.06 -7.03 17.90
CA MET A 183 7.02 -8.04 17.99
C MET A 183 7.54 -9.39 18.44
N ASP A 184 6.65 -10.28 18.83
CA ASP A 184 7.00 -11.68 19.01
C ASP A 184 7.24 -12.35 17.65
N LEU A 185 8.47 -12.80 17.39
CA LEU A 185 8.84 -13.50 16.15
C LEU A 185 8.64 -15.03 16.25
N ALA A 186 8.36 -15.60 17.44
CA ALA A 186 8.19 -17.04 17.61
C ALA A 186 7.09 -17.64 16.70
N PRO A 187 5.95 -16.98 16.44
CA PRO A 187 4.95 -17.50 15.52
C PRO A 187 5.45 -17.77 14.09
N PHE A 188 6.48 -17.07 13.63
CA PHE A 188 7.08 -17.36 12.31
C PHE A 188 7.76 -18.73 12.24
N LEU A 189 8.18 -19.30 13.37
CA LEU A 189 8.79 -20.65 13.44
C LEU A 189 7.78 -21.78 13.15
N ALA A 190 6.49 -21.51 13.34
CA ALA A 190 5.43 -22.48 13.09
C ALA A 190 5.00 -22.58 11.62
N ILE A 191 5.50 -21.69 10.76
CA ILE A 191 5.15 -21.59 9.33
C ILE A 191 6.41 -21.54 8.48
N ASP A 192 6.26 -21.81 7.17
CA ASP A 192 7.31 -21.54 6.18
C ASP A 192 7.01 -20.19 5.49
N PRO A 193 7.54 -19.05 6.01
CA PRO A 193 7.24 -17.75 5.45
C PRO A 193 7.65 -17.70 3.97
N CYS A 194 6.73 -17.28 3.12
CA CYS A 194 6.93 -17.23 1.66
C CYS A 194 7.22 -18.60 1.01
N GLY A 195 6.94 -19.72 1.71
CA GLY A 195 7.18 -21.08 1.20
C GLY A 195 8.65 -21.49 1.19
N TYR A 196 9.50 -20.77 1.91
CA TYR A 196 10.92 -21.12 2.11
C TYR A 196 11.12 -21.68 3.51
N PRO A 197 11.31 -23.00 3.67
CA PRO A 197 11.60 -23.61 4.95
C PRO A 197 12.87 -22.98 5.56
N GLY A 198 12.78 -22.61 6.84
CA GLY A 198 13.92 -22.05 7.57
C GLY A 198 14.30 -20.61 7.18
N LEU A 199 13.45 -19.88 6.47
CA LEU A 199 13.69 -18.46 6.19
C LEU A 199 13.77 -17.68 7.51
N ALA A 200 14.95 -17.18 7.83
CA ALA A 200 15.15 -16.34 9.00
C ALA A 200 14.34 -15.05 8.87
N VAL A 201 13.71 -14.64 9.97
CA VAL A 201 13.04 -13.34 10.11
C VAL A 201 13.76 -12.51 11.15
N THR A 202 13.67 -11.19 11.03
CA THR A 202 14.22 -10.21 11.97
C THR A 202 13.26 -9.05 12.14
N GLN A 203 13.58 -8.13 13.02
CA GLN A 203 12.80 -6.94 13.34
C GLN A 203 13.72 -5.75 13.64
N ALA A 204 13.17 -4.54 13.63
CA ALA A 204 13.93 -3.32 13.82
C ALA A 204 14.64 -3.26 15.17
N ARG A 205 13.99 -3.71 16.24
CA ARG A 205 14.58 -3.79 17.59
C ARG A 205 15.87 -4.62 17.62
N ASP A 206 15.89 -5.76 16.96
CA ASP A 206 17.06 -6.67 16.94
C ASP A 206 18.25 -6.09 16.19
N LEU A 207 18.00 -5.06 15.38
CA LEU A 207 19.00 -4.28 14.64
C LEU A 207 19.42 -2.99 15.38
N GLY A 208 18.99 -2.81 16.62
CA GLY A 208 19.34 -1.65 17.44
C GLY A 208 18.48 -0.41 17.20
N ILE A 209 17.43 -0.48 16.38
CA ILE A 209 16.49 0.62 16.18
C ILE A 209 15.56 0.73 17.40
N LYS A 210 15.61 1.88 18.08
CA LYS A 210 14.82 2.12 19.29
C LYS A 210 13.48 2.81 19.02
N ALA A 211 13.24 3.19 17.77
CA ALA A 211 11.99 3.84 17.37
C ALA A 211 10.79 2.89 17.56
N SER A 212 9.68 3.43 18.01
CA SER A 212 8.41 2.72 18.18
C SER A 212 7.81 2.29 16.84
N ALA A 213 6.83 1.39 16.87
CA ALA A 213 6.06 1.01 15.68
C ALA A 213 5.37 2.23 15.04
N ASP A 214 4.87 3.16 15.85
CA ASP A 214 4.22 4.37 15.34
C ASP A 214 5.21 5.31 14.64
N GLU A 215 6.40 5.52 15.19
CA GLU A 215 7.44 6.34 14.56
C GLU A 215 7.91 5.73 13.24
N LEU A 216 8.20 4.43 13.21
CA LEU A 216 8.58 3.74 11.98
C LEU A 216 7.44 3.68 10.97
N GLY A 217 6.20 3.49 11.42
CA GLY A 217 5.01 3.49 10.58
C GLY A 217 4.78 4.84 9.91
N ASN A 218 4.91 5.93 10.65
CA ASN A 218 4.81 7.29 10.12
C ASN A 218 5.93 7.58 9.13
N GLY A 219 7.18 7.21 9.44
CA GLY A 219 8.32 7.36 8.56
C GLY A 219 8.14 6.60 7.25
N LEU A 220 7.73 5.33 7.33
CA LEU A 220 7.46 4.48 6.17
C LEU A 220 6.31 5.03 5.29
N THR A 221 5.23 5.51 5.91
CA THR A 221 4.10 6.12 5.20
C THR A 221 4.53 7.39 4.46
N ALA A 222 5.34 8.24 5.11
CA ALA A 222 5.87 9.45 4.49
C ALA A 222 6.79 9.13 3.30
N LYS A 223 7.69 8.15 3.44
CA LYS A 223 8.55 7.68 2.34
C LYS A 223 7.75 7.12 1.18
N LEU A 224 6.76 6.28 1.44
CA LEU A 224 5.90 5.73 0.40
C LEU A 224 5.14 6.84 -0.35
N THR A 225 4.57 7.82 0.36
CA THR A 225 3.88 8.97 -0.24
C THR A 225 4.83 9.77 -1.12
N GLN A 226 6.05 10.03 -0.66
CA GLN A 226 7.09 10.72 -1.45
C GLN A 226 7.45 9.96 -2.73
N LEU A 227 7.66 8.64 -2.64
CA LEU A 227 8.02 7.80 -3.79
C LEU A 227 6.87 7.70 -4.82
N LEU A 228 5.61 7.62 -4.36
CA LEU A 228 4.44 7.67 -5.25
C LEU A 228 4.41 8.99 -6.04
N ALA A 229 4.59 10.12 -5.37
CA ALA A 229 4.62 11.42 -6.02
C ALA A 229 5.83 11.60 -6.98
N GLN A 230 6.97 10.97 -6.68
CA GLN A 230 8.13 10.97 -7.58
C GLN A 230 7.87 10.13 -8.84
N HIS A 231 7.26 8.96 -8.68
CA HIS A 231 6.88 8.09 -9.81
C HIS A 231 5.97 8.82 -10.80
N GLU A 232 4.96 9.53 -10.29
CA GLU A 232 3.99 10.29 -11.10
C GLU A 232 4.61 11.44 -11.88
N ARG A 233 5.65 12.09 -11.34
CA ARG A 233 6.38 13.17 -12.04
C ARG A 233 7.26 12.67 -13.19
N ASN A 234 7.64 11.39 -13.14
CA ASN A 234 8.57 10.79 -14.09
C ASN A 234 7.86 10.02 -15.22
N HIS A 235 6.51 9.92 -15.18
CA HIS A 235 5.69 9.15 -16.12
C HIS A 235 4.41 9.89 -16.52
#